data_60d8403d24737207c0e46320f17b3331
#
_entry.id   60d8403d24737207c0e46320f17b3331
#
_cell.length_a   1.000
_cell.length_b   1.000
_cell.length_c   1.000
_cell.angle_alpha   90.00
_cell.angle_beta   90.00
_cell.angle_gamma   90.00
#
_symmetry.space_group_name_H-M   'P 1'
#
loop_
_entity.id
_entity.type
_entity.pdbx_description
1 polymer ?
#
loop_
_entity_poly.entity_id
_entity_poly.type
_entity_poly.pdbx_seq_one_letter_code
_entity_poly.pdbx_strand_id
1 'polypeptide(L)'
;MTDYLSKLFTDCLVVDTETTSLDFKAAEIIQYASQDVLSVLGAIADESYEIPCDFYKPSQPISAKISSITTITNRMVADSIAFEETLGDVQAEFDRFPYMIAHNAVYDNGVFARYNLNTPKNICTMRLSRKLFADDPSIEEHKLAYLRYALDLPIPDNVAAHLADADVMVTALLFVKLVEVAIERGIITDDRDYAEQIIEYLDTPVIITVMPFGKHKGEKLVDMPLSYWQWAMSKMDSLNEDDAAYDKDFAASVATAVEEILETAAAN
;
A
#
# COMPACT_ATOMS: atom_id res chain seq x y z
N MET A 1 -6.09 -9.69 23.71
CA MET A 1 -6.34 -9.59 22.26
C MET A 1 -7.73 -10.16 22.00
N THR A 2 -8.61 -9.49 21.25
CA THR A 2 -9.91 -10.03 20.87
C THR A 2 -9.74 -11.18 19.89
N ASP A 3 -10.72 -12.12 19.80
CA ASP A 3 -10.64 -13.22 18.83
C ASP A 3 -10.49 -12.72 17.39
N TYR A 4 -11.16 -11.61 17.04
CA TYR A 4 -11.07 -11.01 15.71
C TYR A 4 -9.69 -10.41 15.41
N LEU A 5 -9.03 -9.80 16.39
CA LEU A 5 -7.70 -9.24 16.22
C LEU A 5 -6.65 -10.34 16.05
N SER A 6 -6.74 -11.40 16.86
CA SER A 6 -5.87 -12.58 16.72
C SER A 6 -6.05 -13.22 15.35
N LYS A 7 -7.30 -13.43 14.91
CA LYS A 7 -7.63 -13.97 13.60
C LYS A 7 -7.07 -13.09 12.46
N LEU A 8 -7.26 -11.77 12.53
CA LEU A 8 -6.73 -10.84 11.54
C LEU A 8 -5.22 -11.03 11.36
N PHE A 9 -4.46 -11.08 12.46
CA PHE A 9 -3.00 -11.18 12.39
C PHE A 9 -2.51 -12.56 11.94
N THR A 10 -3.31 -13.61 12.15
CA THR A 10 -3.00 -14.95 11.66
C THR A 10 -3.35 -15.13 10.18
N ASP A 11 -4.44 -14.51 9.71
CA ASP A 11 -4.98 -14.66 8.36
C ASP A 11 -4.31 -13.73 7.34
N CYS A 12 -3.42 -12.85 7.77
CA CYS A 12 -2.77 -11.86 6.92
C CYS A 12 -1.29 -12.17 6.68
N LEU A 13 -0.94 -12.38 5.41
CA LEU A 13 0.44 -12.47 4.94
C LEU A 13 0.93 -11.07 4.54
N VAL A 14 1.98 -10.58 5.18
CA VAL A 14 2.67 -9.36 4.75
C VAL A 14 3.70 -9.75 3.70
N VAL A 15 3.74 -9.00 2.60
CA VAL A 15 4.70 -9.21 1.53
C VAL A 15 5.37 -7.90 1.13
N ASP A 16 6.60 -8.02 0.64
CA ASP A 16 7.30 -6.94 -0.03
C ASP A 16 8.19 -7.50 -1.13
N THR A 17 8.33 -6.75 -2.24
CA THR A 17 9.13 -7.14 -3.39
C THR A 17 10.08 -6.03 -3.81
N GLU A 18 11.37 -6.36 -3.96
CA GLU A 18 12.31 -5.53 -4.71
C GLU A 18 12.42 -6.02 -6.15
N THR A 19 12.46 -5.08 -7.09
CA THR A 19 12.31 -5.41 -8.51
C THR A 19 13.28 -4.66 -9.42
N THR A 20 13.40 -5.11 -10.66
CA THR A 20 14.29 -4.50 -11.68
C THR A 20 13.73 -3.21 -12.29
N SER A 21 12.46 -2.86 -12.05
CA SER A 21 11.79 -1.72 -12.69
C SER A 21 10.75 -1.10 -11.75
N LEU A 22 10.48 0.18 -11.89
CA LEU A 22 9.34 0.86 -11.24
C LEU A 22 8.02 0.65 -12.02
N ASP A 23 8.10 0.15 -13.24
CA ASP A 23 6.92 -0.28 -14.02
C ASP A 23 6.71 -1.78 -13.77
N PHE A 24 5.67 -2.13 -13.02
CA PHE A 24 5.34 -3.52 -12.68
C PHE A 24 5.11 -4.41 -13.92
N LYS A 25 4.73 -3.82 -15.08
CA LYS A 25 4.54 -4.58 -16.32
C LYS A 25 5.85 -5.13 -16.91
N ALA A 26 6.97 -4.51 -16.57
CA ALA A 26 8.31 -4.90 -17.02
C ALA A 26 9.21 -5.39 -15.87
N ALA A 27 8.73 -5.34 -14.64
CA ALA A 27 9.50 -5.66 -13.45
C ALA A 27 9.77 -7.17 -13.30
N GLU A 28 11.00 -7.54 -12.96
CA GLU A 28 11.36 -8.88 -12.50
C GLU A 28 11.70 -8.79 -11.01
N ILE A 29 11.23 -9.76 -10.21
CA ILE A 29 11.53 -9.82 -8.79
C ILE A 29 13.00 -10.18 -8.59
N ILE A 30 13.72 -9.39 -7.79
CA ILE A 30 15.10 -9.60 -7.40
C ILE A 30 15.27 -9.87 -5.90
N GLN A 31 14.23 -9.55 -5.11
CA GLN A 31 14.12 -9.96 -3.71
C GLN A 31 12.63 -10.11 -3.37
N TYR A 32 12.29 -11.12 -2.59
CA TYR A 32 10.96 -11.36 -2.06
C TYR A 32 11.04 -11.73 -0.60
N ALA A 33 10.25 -11.08 0.21
CA ALA A 33 10.06 -11.39 1.62
C ALA A 33 8.57 -11.54 1.94
N SER A 34 8.25 -12.47 2.81
CA SER A 34 6.89 -12.69 3.28
C SER A 34 6.87 -13.28 4.68
N GLN A 35 5.91 -12.84 5.49
CA GLN A 35 5.64 -13.41 6.80
C GLN A 35 4.25 -13.01 7.29
N ASP A 36 3.56 -13.88 8.03
CA ASP A 36 2.32 -13.48 8.69
C ASP A 36 2.57 -12.46 9.82
N VAL A 37 1.57 -11.60 10.06
CA VAL A 37 1.70 -10.47 11.01
C VAL A 37 2.06 -10.99 12.41
N LEU A 38 1.44 -12.08 12.86
CA LEU A 38 1.66 -12.59 14.22
C LEU A 38 3.12 -13.08 14.40
N SER A 39 3.67 -13.76 13.38
CA SER A 39 5.07 -14.21 13.39
C SER A 39 6.05 -13.03 13.34
N VAL A 40 5.76 -11.97 12.59
CA VAL A 40 6.56 -10.73 12.61
C VAL A 40 6.58 -10.13 14.02
N LEU A 41 5.43 -10.02 14.68
CA LEU A 41 5.35 -9.51 16.05
C LEU A 41 6.11 -10.40 17.04
N GLY A 42 6.10 -11.72 16.85
CA GLY A 42 6.90 -12.66 17.62
C GLY A 42 8.40 -12.46 17.44
N ALA A 43 8.87 -12.32 16.20
CA ALA A 43 10.28 -12.07 15.89
C ALA A 43 10.78 -10.74 16.50
N ILE A 44 9.93 -9.72 16.55
CA ILE A 44 10.24 -8.45 17.21
C ILE A 44 10.32 -8.63 18.73
N ALA A 45 9.35 -9.34 19.34
CA ALA A 45 9.31 -9.59 20.77
C ALA A 45 10.52 -10.43 21.28
N ASP A 46 11.01 -11.32 20.45
CA ASP A 46 12.16 -12.20 20.71
C ASP A 46 13.50 -11.54 20.32
N GLU A 47 13.48 -10.31 19.80
CA GLU A 47 14.66 -9.56 19.31
C GLU A 47 15.46 -10.34 18.22
N SER A 48 14.83 -11.28 17.51
CA SER A 48 15.46 -12.05 16.44
C SER A 48 15.51 -11.28 15.13
N TYR A 49 14.47 -10.51 14.84
CA TYR A 49 14.28 -9.69 13.61
C TYR A 49 14.50 -10.45 12.30
N GLU A 50 14.39 -11.79 12.34
CA GLU A 50 14.58 -12.63 11.17
C GLU A 50 13.25 -12.80 10.43
N ILE A 51 13.17 -12.22 9.23
CA ILE A 51 12.05 -12.39 8.30
C ILE A 51 12.56 -13.21 7.12
N PRO A 52 11.86 -14.28 6.69
CA PRO A 52 12.22 -15.03 5.49
C PRO A 52 12.32 -14.13 4.27
N CYS A 53 13.48 -14.20 3.60
CA CYS A 53 13.78 -13.32 2.48
C CYS A 53 14.77 -13.98 1.53
N ASP A 54 14.41 -14.05 0.25
CA ASP A 54 15.22 -14.69 -0.77
C ASP A 54 15.58 -13.69 -1.90
N PHE A 55 16.80 -13.83 -2.42
CA PHE A 55 17.26 -13.14 -3.60
C PHE A 55 17.04 -13.95 -4.86
N TYR A 56 16.72 -13.25 -5.96
CA TYR A 56 16.45 -13.87 -7.26
C TYR A 56 17.27 -13.22 -8.36
N LYS A 57 17.71 -14.06 -9.32
CA LYS A 57 18.48 -13.63 -10.47
C LYS A 57 17.57 -13.19 -11.60
N PRO A 58 17.59 -11.93 -12.00
CA PRO A 58 16.80 -11.45 -13.13
C PRO A 58 17.41 -11.89 -14.47
N SER A 59 16.60 -11.86 -15.53
CA SER A 59 17.04 -12.20 -16.91
C SER A 59 18.03 -11.20 -17.50
N GLN A 60 18.01 -9.94 -17.01
CA GLN A 60 18.91 -8.88 -17.43
C GLN A 60 19.63 -8.29 -16.20
N PRO A 61 20.86 -7.73 -16.38
CA PRO A 61 21.57 -7.10 -15.29
C PRO A 61 20.76 -5.97 -14.62
N ILE A 62 20.79 -5.92 -13.29
CA ILE A 62 20.21 -4.84 -12.49
C ILE A 62 20.92 -3.53 -12.85
N SER A 63 20.14 -2.50 -13.22
CA SER A 63 20.70 -1.19 -13.57
C SER A 63 21.22 -0.44 -12.34
N ALA A 64 22.18 0.47 -12.54
CA ALA A 64 22.70 1.30 -11.46
C ALA A 64 21.60 2.13 -10.77
N LYS A 65 20.56 2.55 -11.53
CA LYS A 65 19.40 3.26 -10.98
C LYS A 65 18.63 2.38 -9.99
N ILE A 66 18.35 1.14 -10.35
CA ILE A 66 17.64 0.20 -9.45
C ILE A 66 18.54 -0.13 -8.26
N SER A 67 19.82 -0.47 -8.47
CA SER A 67 20.72 -0.71 -7.33
C SER A 67 20.84 0.48 -6.38
N SER A 68 20.69 1.72 -6.86
CA SER A 68 20.70 2.91 -5.98
C SER A 68 19.43 3.08 -5.14
N ILE A 69 18.33 2.43 -5.53
CA ILE A 69 17.06 2.45 -4.80
C ILE A 69 17.01 1.25 -3.84
N THR A 70 17.24 0.04 -4.37
CA THR A 70 17.03 -1.22 -3.65
C THR A 70 18.28 -1.67 -2.85
N THR A 71 19.43 -1.04 -3.08
CA THR A 71 20.76 -1.47 -2.62
C THR A 71 21.22 -2.84 -3.14
N ILE A 72 20.39 -3.55 -3.91
CA ILE A 72 20.69 -4.88 -4.45
C ILE A 72 21.56 -4.75 -5.70
N THR A 73 22.63 -5.53 -5.75
CA THR A 73 23.61 -5.52 -6.84
C THR A 73 23.60 -6.83 -7.62
N ASN A 74 24.07 -6.80 -8.87
CA ASN A 74 24.25 -8.00 -9.68
C ASN A 74 25.08 -9.09 -9.02
N ARG A 75 26.01 -8.70 -8.14
CA ARG A 75 26.85 -9.64 -7.40
C ARG A 75 26.06 -10.40 -6.34
N MET A 76 25.09 -9.75 -5.69
CA MET A 76 24.26 -10.37 -4.64
C MET A 76 23.35 -11.45 -5.20
N VAL A 77 22.87 -11.27 -6.42
CA VAL A 77 21.93 -12.20 -7.08
C VAL A 77 22.60 -13.17 -8.06
N ALA A 78 23.94 -13.15 -8.20
CA ALA A 78 24.67 -13.87 -9.23
C ALA A 78 24.44 -15.38 -9.21
N ASP A 79 24.39 -15.95 -8.00
CA ASP A 79 24.24 -17.38 -7.76
C ASP A 79 22.81 -17.78 -7.34
N SER A 80 21.87 -16.83 -7.33
CA SER A 80 20.46 -17.07 -7.02
C SER A 80 19.76 -17.75 -8.21
N ILE A 81 18.69 -18.48 -7.91
CA ILE A 81 17.76 -19.01 -8.91
C ILE A 81 16.88 -17.87 -9.47
N ALA A 82 16.21 -18.09 -10.58
CA ALA A 82 15.22 -17.19 -11.08
C ALA A 82 13.90 -17.29 -10.26
N PHE A 83 13.17 -16.19 -10.12
CA PHE A 83 11.90 -16.21 -9.37
C PHE A 83 10.88 -17.17 -9.97
N GLU A 84 10.91 -17.36 -11.29
CA GLU A 84 10.08 -18.31 -12.02
C GLU A 84 10.22 -19.76 -11.52
N GLU A 85 11.34 -20.12 -10.90
CA GLU A 85 11.57 -21.46 -10.37
C GLU A 85 10.84 -21.71 -9.05
N THR A 86 10.36 -20.65 -8.37
CA THR A 86 9.69 -20.71 -7.06
C THR A 86 8.17 -20.48 -7.13
N LEU A 87 7.59 -20.28 -8.32
CA LEU A 87 6.17 -19.90 -8.46
C LEU A 87 5.21 -20.88 -7.79
N GLY A 88 5.53 -22.18 -7.80
CA GLY A 88 4.73 -23.21 -7.12
C GLY A 88 4.72 -23.04 -5.59
N ASP A 89 5.85 -22.73 -5.01
CA ASP A 89 6.00 -22.54 -3.57
C ASP A 89 5.32 -21.22 -3.12
N VAL A 90 5.52 -20.14 -3.89
CA VAL A 90 4.87 -18.83 -3.62
C VAL A 90 3.35 -18.95 -3.76
N GLN A 91 2.84 -19.66 -4.78
CA GLN A 91 1.40 -19.88 -4.91
C GLN A 91 0.86 -20.71 -3.73
N ALA A 92 1.57 -21.77 -3.34
CA ALA A 92 1.17 -22.60 -2.19
C ALA A 92 1.20 -21.81 -0.87
N GLU A 93 2.09 -20.80 -0.74
CA GLU A 93 2.08 -19.88 0.37
C GLU A 93 0.84 -18.97 0.31
N PHE A 94 0.55 -18.31 -0.82
CA PHE A 94 -0.62 -17.46 -1.00
C PHE A 94 -1.93 -18.21 -0.73
N ASP A 95 -2.04 -19.45 -1.15
CA ASP A 95 -3.25 -20.27 -0.95
C ASP A 95 -3.54 -20.58 0.53
N ARG A 96 -2.58 -20.38 1.42
CA ARG A 96 -2.74 -20.56 2.88
C ARG A 96 -3.37 -19.36 3.57
N PHE A 97 -3.31 -18.17 2.95
CA PHE A 97 -3.76 -16.91 3.55
C PHE A 97 -4.93 -16.32 2.78
N PRO A 98 -6.02 -15.93 3.46
CA PRO A 98 -7.12 -15.23 2.80
C PRO A 98 -6.78 -13.79 2.42
N TYR A 99 -5.81 -13.16 3.11
CA TYR A 99 -5.46 -11.76 2.93
C TYR A 99 -3.96 -11.56 2.74
N MET A 100 -3.61 -10.61 1.87
CA MET A 100 -2.24 -10.16 1.64
C MET A 100 -2.13 -8.67 1.97
N ILE A 101 -1.12 -8.31 2.76
CA ILE A 101 -0.80 -6.93 3.12
C ILE A 101 0.46 -6.51 2.38
N ALA A 102 0.41 -5.38 1.71
CA ALA A 102 1.59 -4.72 1.14
C ALA A 102 1.47 -3.20 1.27
N HIS A 103 2.60 -2.51 1.21
CA HIS A 103 2.63 -1.06 1.16
C HIS A 103 2.69 -0.58 -0.30
N ASN A 104 1.62 0.04 -0.81
CA ASN A 104 1.36 0.27 -2.24
C ASN A 104 1.04 -1.03 -3.01
N ALA A 105 0.17 -1.85 -2.45
CA ALA A 105 -0.19 -3.19 -2.92
C ALA A 105 -0.57 -3.31 -4.41
N VAL A 106 -0.94 -2.21 -5.07
CA VAL A 106 -1.19 -2.18 -6.53
C VAL A 106 0.06 -2.56 -7.31
N TYR A 107 1.23 -2.14 -6.82
CA TYR A 107 2.50 -2.47 -7.45
C TYR A 107 2.81 -3.97 -7.33
N ASP A 108 2.83 -4.51 -6.11
CA ASP A 108 3.14 -5.93 -5.86
C ASP A 108 2.16 -6.85 -6.56
N ASN A 109 0.85 -6.54 -6.51
CA ASN A 109 -0.15 -7.27 -7.26
C ASN A 109 0.10 -7.27 -8.77
N GLY A 110 0.49 -6.14 -9.33
CA GLY A 110 0.83 -6.03 -10.75
C GLY A 110 2.04 -6.89 -11.11
N VAL A 111 3.05 -6.95 -10.23
CA VAL A 111 4.23 -7.81 -10.40
C VAL A 111 3.84 -9.28 -10.30
N PHE A 112 3.09 -9.71 -9.27
CA PHE A 112 2.65 -11.11 -9.12
C PHE A 112 1.74 -11.56 -10.27
N ALA A 113 0.83 -10.69 -10.74
CA ALA A 113 -0.03 -10.98 -11.88
C ALA A 113 0.76 -11.25 -13.18
N ARG A 114 1.93 -10.60 -13.37
CA ARG A 114 2.83 -10.87 -14.48
C ARG A 114 3.37 -12.31 -14.47
N TYR A 115 3.53 -12.89 -13.27
CA TYR A 115 3.92 -14.29 -13.09
C TYR A 115 2.72 -15.25 -13.06
N ASN A 116 1.49 -14.77 -13.34
CA ASN A 116 0.24 -15.52 -13.23
C ASN A 116 -0.02 -16.10 -11.85
N LEU A 117 0.48 -15.46 -10.80
CA LEU A 117 0.18 -15.82 -9.41
C LEU A 117 -1.19 -15.25 -9.01
N ASN A 118 -1.97 -16.05 -8.30
CA ASN A 118 -3.24 -15.64 -7.72
C ASN A 118 -2.98 -15.12 -6.30
N THR A 119 -2.98 -13.81 -6.13
CA THR A 119 -2.77 -13.20 -4.82
C THR A 119 -4.03 -13.30 -3.95
N PRO A 120 -3.88 -13.40 -2.61
CA PRO A 120 -4.99 -13.25 -1.68
C PRO A 120 -5.68 -11.87 -1.81
N LYS A 121 -6.82 -11.67 -1.14
CA LYS A 121 -7.46 -10.35 -1.07
C LYS A 121 -6.50 -9.32 -0.48
N ASN A 122 -6.40 -8.17 -1.13
CA ASN A 122 -5.37 -7.18 -0.79
C ASN A 122 -5.82 -6.17 0.24
N ILE A 123 -4.94 -5.91 1.22
CA ILE A 123 -5.01 -4.81 2.17
C ILE A 123 -3.81 -3.89 1.93
N CYS A 124 -4.05 -2.72 1.35
CA CYS A 124 -2.99 -1.74 1.06
C CYS A 124 -2.80 -0.79 2.24
N THR A 125 -1.68 -0.87 2.95
CA THR A 125 -1.38 0.00 4.10
C THR A 125 -1.19 1.46 3.70
N MET A 126 -0.67 1.76 2.49
CA MET A 126 -0.60 3.13 1.98
C MET A 126 -2.01 3.72 1.78
N ARG A 127 -2.94 2.97 1.17
CA ARG A 127 -4.31 3.43 1.00
C ARG A 127 -5.03 3.58 2.34
N LEU A 128 -4.83 2.64 3.27
CA LEU A 128 -5.41 2.69 4.61
C LEU A 128 -4.91 3.91 5.38
N SER A 129 -3.61 4.21 5.33
CA SER A 129 -3.05 5.40 5.97
C SER A 129 -3.60 6.70 5.37
N ARG A 130 -3.73 6.79 4.04
CA ARG A 130 -4.35 7.94 3.36
C ARG A 130 -5.79 8.18 3.82
N LYS A 131 -6.56 7.12 4.02
CA LYS A 131 -7.95 7.24 4.48
C LYS A 131 -8.04 7.62 5.96
N LEU A 132 -7.22 6.98 6.79
CA LEU A 132 -7.22 7.25 8.23
C LEU A 132 -6.68 8.65 8.57
N PHE A 133 -5.71 9.14 7.84
CA PHE A 133 -5.04 10.42 8.14
C PHE A 133 -5.32 11.51 7.09
N ALA A 134 -6.44 11.41 6.36
CA ALA A 134 -6.80 12.39 5.31
C ALA A 134 -6.83 13.84 5.82
N ASP A 135 -7.28 14.04 7.06
CA ASP A 135 -7.45 15.36 7.69
C ASP A 135 -6.38 15.65 8.75
N ASP A 136 -5.33 14.82 8.86
CA ASP A 136 -4.27 14.99 9.85
C ASP A 136 -3.07 15.74 9.23
N PRO A 137 -2.90 17.05 9.54
CA PRO A 137 -1.83 17.85 8.96
C PRO A 137 -0.43 17.45 9.44
N SER A 138 -0.30 16.60 10.45
CA SER A 138 0.98 16.08 10.93
C SER A 138 1.53 14.95 10.05
N ILE A 139 0.69 14.35 9.20
CA ILE A 139 1.07 13.28 8.26
C ILE A 139 1.22 13.89 6.86
N GLU A 140 2.43 14.29 6.52
CA GLU A 140 2.73 14.98 5.25
C GLU A 140 2.85 14.02 4.06
N GLU A 141 3.27 12.77 4.31
CA GLU A 141 3.47 11.73 3.29
C GLU A 141 2.94 10.36 3.77
N HIS A 142 2.61 9.50 2.81
CA HIS A 142 2.16 8.14 3.09
C HIS A 142 3.15 7.06 2.59
N LYS A 143 4.44 7.42 2.43
CA LYS A 143 5.50 6.46 2.15
C LYS A 143 5.87 5.68 3.39
N LEU A 144 6.23 4.41 3.24
CA LEU A 144 6.57 3.51 4.34
C LEU A 144 7.66 4.09 5.24
N ALA A 145 8.76 4.55 4.61
CA ALA A 145 9.88 5.15 5.33
C ALA A 145 9.52 6.41 6.12
N TYR A 146 8.56 7.23 5.64
CA TYR A 146 8.06 8.39 6.37
C TYR A 146 7.17 7.99 7.54
N LEU A 147 6.18 7.10 7.28
CA LEU A 147 5.22 6.66 8.29
C LEU A 147 5.88 5.93 9.46
N ARG A 148 7.01 5.23 9.21
CA ARG A 148 7.83 4.63 10.26
C ARG A 148 8.15 5.62 11.38
N TYR A 149 8.58 6.83 11.02
CA TYR A 149 8.95 7.88 11.97
C TYR A 149 7.77 8.73 12.42
N ALA A 150 6.88 9.10 11.51
CA ALA A 150 5.73 9.94 11.83
C ALA A 150 4.77 9.29 12.84
N LEU A 151 4.68 7.96 12.83
CA LEU A 151 3.83 7.18 13.76
C LEU A 151 4.63 6.55 14.91
N ASP A 152 5.91 6.86 15.04
CA ASP A 152 6.81 6.34 16.09
C ASP A 152 6.72 4.81 16.22
N LEU A 153 6.82 4.11 15.06
CA LEU A 153 6.73 2.65 15.06
C LEU A 153 7.93 2.04 15.83
N PRO A 154 7.72 1.02 16.65
CA PRO A 154 8.76 0.43 17.50
C PRO A 154 9.71 -0.47 16.68
N ILE A 155 10.48 0.15 15.80
CA ILE A 155 11.42 -0.51 14.90
C ILE A 155 12.84 -0.20 15.36
N PRO A 156 13.72 -1.21 15.51
CA PRO A 156 15.10 -0.98 15.87
C PRO A 156 15.85 -0.09 14.87
N ASP A 157 16.76 0.75 15.38
CA ASP A 157 17.54 1.70 14.56
C ASP A 157 18.44 1.01 13.50
N ASN A 158 18.82 -0.26 13.74
CA ASN A 158 19.65 -1.04 12.83
C ASN A 158 18.87 -1.69 11.67
N VAL A 159 17.55 -1.61 11.64
CA VAL A 159 16.72 -2.10 10.54
C VAL A 159 16.81 -1.13 9.37
N ALA A 160 17.53 -1.53 8.32
CA ALA A 160 17.74 -0.72 7.12
C ALA A 160 16.49 -0.70 6.24
N ALA A 161 16.09 0.46 5.76
CA ALA A 161 15.04 0.59 4.74
C ALA A 161 15.52 0.06 3.37
N HIS A 162 14.57 -0.30 2.50
CA HIS A 162 14.81 -0.78 1.14
C HIS A 162 15.51 -2.15 1.05
N LEU A 163 15.19 -3.02 2.00
CA LEU A 163 15.35 -4.47 1.91
C LEU A 163 14.01 -5.10 2.22
N ALA A 164 13.58 -6.06 1.43
CA ALA A 164 12.22 -6.59 1.50
C ALA A 164 11.87 -7.17 2.89
N ASP A 165 12.82 -7.81 3.58
CA ASP A 165 12.64 -8.31 4.95
C ASP A 165 12.37 -7.18 5.96
N ALA A 166 13.14 -6.09 5.86
CA ALA A 166 12.95 -4.91 6.69
C ALA A 166 11.61 -4.23 6.40
N ASP A 167 11.24 -4.11 5.13
CA ASP A 167 10.00 -3.44 4.71
C ASP A 167 8.77 -4.31 5.05
N VAL A 168 8.85 -5.64 5.06
CA VAL A 168 7.83 -6.54 5.64
C VAL A 168 7.63 -6.24 7.13
N MET A 169 8.71 -6.12 7.91
CA MET A 169 8.64 -5.80 9.33
C MET A 169 7.97 -4.43 9.57
N VAL A 170 8.40 -3.41 8.85
CA VAL A 170 7.83 -2.05 8.97
C VAL A 170 6.36 -2.05 8.55
N THR A 171 6.02 -2.76 7.47
CA THR A 171 4.64 -2.86 6.97
C THR A 171 3.72 -3.58 7.96
N ALA A 172 4.20 -4.65 8.61
CA ALA A 172 3.44 -5.35 9.65
C ALA A 172 3.15 -4.43 10.86
N LEU A 173 4.16 -3.74 11.37
CA LEU A 173 3.97 -2.80 12.49
C LEU A 173 3.08 -1.61 12.10
N LEU A 174 3.25 -1.08 10.89
CA LEU A 174 2.37 -0.04 10.36
C LEU A 174 0.92 -0.55 10.31
N PHE A 175 0.71 -1.77 9.80
CA PHE A 175 -0.64 -2.35 9.74
C PHE A 175 -1.26 -2.47 11.12
N VAL A 176 -0.53 -2.98 12.12
CA VAL A 176 -1.00 -3.02 13.52
C VAL A 176 -1.42 -1.64 14.00
N LYS A 177 -0.58 -0.62 13.77
CA LYS A 177 -0.88 0.76 14.16
C LYS A 177 -2.12 1.32 13.48
N LEU A 178 -2.29 1.05 12.17
CA LEU A 178 -3.46 1.50 11.43
C LEU A 178 -4.74 0.81 11.90
N VAL A 179 -4.67 -0.47 12.28
CA VAL A 179 -5.79 -1.22 12.87
C VAL A 179 -6.19 -0.62 14.22
N GLU A 180 -5.22 -0.29 15.09
CA GLU A 180 -5.48 0.38 16.37
C GLU A 180 -6.25 1.70 16.15
N VAL A 181 -5.77 2.55 15.23
CA VAL A 181 -6.43 3.82 14.88
C VAL A 181 -7.84 3.58 14.30
N ALA A 182 -8.03 2.55 13.49
CA ALA A 182 -9.33 2.23 12.92
C ALA A 182 -10.34 1.77 14.00
N ILE A 183 -9.88 1.02 15.00
CA ILE A 183 -10.68 0.63 16.18
C ILE A 183 -11.02 1.86 17.02
N GLU A 184 -10.04 2.70 17.36
CA GLU A 184 -10.23 3.93 18.13
C GLU A 184 -11.25 4.88 17.49
N ARG A 185 -11.30 4.92 16.15
CA ARG A 185 -12.25 5.74 15.39
C ARG A 185 -13.60 5.05 15.15
N GLY A 186 -13.80 3.82 15.62
CA GLY A 186 -15.02 3.05 15.43
C GLY A 186 -15.27 2.61 13.98
N ILE A 187 -14.24 2.60 13.13
CA ILE A 187 -14.29 2.08 11.76
C ILE A 187 -14.31 0.56 11.79
N ILE A 188 -13.58 -0.03 12.73
CA ILE A 188 -13.59 -1.47 13.01
C ILE A 188 -14.26 -1.68 14.37
N THR A 189 -15.21 -2.59 14.43
CA THR A 189 -16.00 -2.94 15.61
C THR A 189 -15.95 -4.45 15.88
N ASP A 190 -16.13 -4.86 17.17
CA ASP A 190 -15.97 -6.26 17.61
C ASP A 190 -17.16 -7.16 17.26
N ASP A 191 -18.07 -6.74 16.39
CA ASP A 191 -19.29 -7.47 16.03
C ASP A 191 -19.15 -8.32 14.77
N ARG A 192 -18.05 -8.15 14.00
CA ARG A 192 -17.75 -8.92 12.78
C ARG A 192 -16.27 -8.97 12.43
N ASP A 193 -15.93 -9.71 11.37
CA ASP A 193 -14.55 -9.91 10.92
C ASP A 193 -13.84 -8.59 10.60
N TYR A 194 -12.66 -8.37 11.18
CA TYR A 194 -11.89 -7.14 11.04
C TYR A 194 -11.33 -6.94 9.63
N ALA A 195 -10.87 -8.01 8.98
CA ALA A 195 -10.31 -7.91 7.64
C ALA A 195 -11.38 -7.50 6.62
N GLU A 196 -12.60 -8.05 6.76
CA GLU A 196 -13.72 -7.66 5.90
C GLU A 196 -14.08 -6.18 6.10
N GLN A 197 -14.14 -5.70 7.33
CA GLN A 197 -14.40 -4.28 7.63
C GLN A 197 -13.32 -3.37 7.04
N ILE A 198 -12.03 -3.75 7.13
CA ILE A 198 -10.93 -3.01 6.52
C ILE A 198 -11.10 -2.97 5.00
N ILE A 199 -11.40 -4.09 4.36
CA ILE A 199 -11.59 -4.16 2.90
C ILE A 199 -12.76 -3.29 2.46
N GLU A 200 -13.91 -3.40 3.12
CA GLU A 200 -15.06 -2.53 2.85
C GLU A 200 -14.70 -1.04 3.00
N TYR A 201 -13.96 -0.69 4.05
CA TYR A 201 -13.47 0.68 4.23
C TYR A 201 -12.51 1.10 3.12
N LEU A 202 -11.61 0.23 2.68
CA LEU A 202 -10.67 0.50 1.58
C LEU A 202 -11.38 0.62 0.22
N ASP A 203 -12.53 -0.02 0.04
CA ASP A 203 -13.30 0.06 -1.20
C ASP A 203 -14.01 1.41 -1.38
N THR A 204 -14.27 2.14 -0.30
CA THR A 204 -14.77 3.51 -0.40
C THR A 204 -13.68 4.46 -0.87
N PRO A 205 -14.01 5.54 -1.60
CA PRO A 205 -13.00 6.50 -2.08
C PRO A 205 -12.23 7.19 -0.95
N VAL A 206 -10.98 7.54 -1.23
CA VAL A 206 -10.22 8.51 -0.43
C VAL A 206 -10.64 9.90 -0.87
N ILE A 207 -11.18 10.72 0.02
CA ILE A 207 -11.54 12.09 -0.31
C ILE A 207 -10.34 12.99 -0.07
N ILE A 208 -9.83 13.60 -1.13
CA ILE A 208 -8.77 14.61 -1.09
C ILE A 208 -9.41 16.01 -1.15
N THR A 209 -8.85 16.94 -0.42
CA THR A 209 -9.39 18.31 -0.33
C THR A 209 -8.63 19.33 -1.17
N VAL A 210 -7.46 18.95 -1.67
CA VAL A 210 -6.60 19.81 -2.48
C VAL A 210 -6.28 19.18 -3.82
N MET A 211 -6.08 20.00 -4.85
CA MET A 211 -5.72 19.56 -6.20
C MET A 211 -4.36 18.87 -6.20
N PRO A 212 -4.26 17.56 -6.59
CA PRO A 212 -3.02 16.82 -6.45
C PRO A 212 -2.02 17.04 -7.57
N PHE A 213 -2.44 17.65 -8.70
CA PHE A 213 -1.60 17.80 -9.91
C PHE A 213 -1.95 19.05 -10.74
N GLY A 214 -1.17 19.27 -11.80
CA GLY A 214 -1.40 20.32 -12.79
C GLY A 214 -1.13 21.73 -12.26
N LYS A 215 -1.65 22.75 -12.96
CA LYS A 215 -1.42 24.17 -12.65
C LYS A 215 -2.07 24.63 -11.33
N HIS A 216 -3.08 23.92 -10.88
CA HIS A 216 -3.83 24.20 -9.64
C HIS A 216 -3.37 23.34 -8.46
N LYS A 217 -2.23 22.64 -8.58
CA LYS A 217 -1.71 21.79 -7.51
C LYS A 217 -1.60 22.55 -6.19
N GLY A 218 -2.21 21.99 -5.13
CA GLY A 218 -2.22 22.56 -3.79
C GLY A 218 -3.36 23.55 -3.52
N GLU A 219 -4.16 23.94 -4.53
CA GLU A 219 -5.38 24.73 -4.33
C GLU A 219 -6.50 23.85 -3.77
N LYS A 220 -7.34 24.38 -2.88
CA LYS A 220 -8.49 23.60 -2.37
C LYS A 220 -9.50 23.37 -3.49
N LEU A 221 -10.06 22.17 -3.54
CA LEU A 221 -11.04 21.81 -4.57
C LEU A 221 -12.31 22.68 -4.48
N VAL A 222 -12.75 23.02 -3.27
CA VAL A 222 -13.93 23.85 -3.02
C VAL A 222 -13.74 25.32 -3.38
N ASP A 223 -12.50 25.81 -3.43
CA ASP A 223 -12.18 27.19 -3.81
C ASP A 223 -12.13 27.39 -5.34
N MET A 224 -12.19 26.31 -6.10
CA MET A 224 -12.15 26.35 -7.56
C MET A 224 -13.53 26.64 -8.14
N PRO A 225 -13.62 27.45 -9.23
CA PRO A 225 -14.89 27.84 -9.79
C PRO A 225 -15.65 26.64 -10.38
N LEU A 226 -16.98 26.63 -10.22
CA LEU A 226 -17.84 25.55 -10.74
C LEU A 226 -17.65 25.33 -12.26
N SER A 227 -17.38 26.42 -13.02
CA SER A 227 -17.09 26.33 -14.46
C SER A 227 -15.82 25.53 -14.79
N TYR A 228 -14.82 25.54 -13.89
CA TYR A 228 -13.65 24.70 -14.03
C TYR A 228 -14.03 23.22 -13.88
N TRP A 229 -14.82 22.87 -12.88
CA TRP A 229 -15.27 21.49 -12.66
C TRP A 229 -16.15 20.97 -13.80
N GLN A 230 -17.03 21.81 -14.34
CA GLN A 230 -17.83 21.47 -15.53
C GLN A 230 -16.94 21.15 -16.74
N TRP A 231 -15.87 21.94 -16.94
CA TRP A 231 -14.88 21.68 -17.98
C TRP A 231 -14.08 20.39 -17.67
N ALA A 232 -13.60 20.22 -16.44
CA ALA A 232 -12.81 19.08 -16.02
C ALA A 232 -13.55 17.74 -16.20
N MET A 233 -14.80 17.67 -15.74
CA MET A 233 -15.65 16.46 -15.92
C MET A 233 -15.90 16.13 -17.39
N SER A 234 -15.80 17.09 -18.30
CA SER A 234 -15.98 16.86 -19.74
C SER A 234 -14.70 16.55 -20.52
N LYS A 235 -13.50 16.74 -19.89
CA LYS A 235 -12.20 16.74 -20.60
C LYS A 235 -11.09 15.98 -19.90
N MET A 236 -11.22 15.67 -18.62
CA MET A 236 -10.19 14.93 -17.88
C MET A 236 -10.49 13.43 -17.90
N ASP A 237 -9.58 12.66 -18.46
CA ASP A 237 -9.68 11.19 -18.52
C ASP A 237 -9.77 10.57 -17.12
N SER A 238 -9.11 11.17 -16.12
CA SER A 238 -9.17 10.75 -14.72
C SER A 238 -10.55 10.89 -14.05
N LEU A 239 -11.49 11.62 -14.67
CA LEU A 239 -12.87 11.79 -14.20
C LEU A 239 -13.89 11.02 -15.07
N ASN A 240 -13.43 10.32 -16.10
CA ASN A 240 -14.27 9.55 -16.99
C ASN A 240 -14.20 8.05 -16.61
N GLU A 241 -15.30 7.48 -16.12
CA GLU A 241 -15.37 6.08 -15.69
C GLU A 241 -15.06 5.06 -16.79
N ASP A 242 -15.23 5.45 -18.06
CA ASP A 242 -14.96 4.59 -19.20
C ASP A 242 -13.48 4.65 -19.64
N ASP A 243 -12.65 5.52 -19.05
CA ASP A 243 -11.26 5.69 -19.41
C ASP A 243 -10.31 4.85 -18.54
N ALA A 244 -9.25 4.33 -19.13
CA ALA A 244 -8.22 3.58 -18.41
C ALA A 244 -7.43 4.43 -17.37
N ALA A 245 -7.48 5.76 -17.48
CA ALA A 245 -6.89 6.70 -16.54
C ALA A 245 -7.86 7.12 -15.42
N TYR A 246 -9.07 6.57 -15.35
CA TYR A 246 -10.05 6.89 -14.33
C TYR A 246 -9.49 6.72 -12.92
N ASP A 247 -9.63 7.78 -12.11
CA ASP A 247 -9.23 7.81 -10.71
C ASP A 247 -10.47 7.99 -9.84
N LYS A 248 -10.94 6.89 -9.24
CA LYS A 248 -12.15 6.88 -8.41
C LYS A 248 -12.07 7.81 -7.20
N ASP A 249 -10.86 7.99 -6.63
CA ASP A 249 -10.65 8.83 -5.46
C ASP A 249 -10.72 10.30 -5.84
N PHE A 250 -10.10 10.68 -6.97
CA PHE A 250 -10.18 12.02 -7.49
C PHE A 250 -11.61 12.37 -7.95
N ALA A 251 -12.28 11.47 -8.66
CA ALA A 251 -13.65 11.66 -9.11
C ALA A 251 -14.63 11.86 -7.94
N ALA A 252 -14.54 11.04 -6.91
CA ALA A 252 -15.35 11.20 -5.70
C ALA A 252 -15.05 12.51 -4.97
N SER A 253 -13.76 12.91 -4.90
CA SER A 253 -13.34 14.17 -4.27
C SER A 253 -13.89 15.39 -5.01
N VAL A 254 -13.88 15.36 -6.35
CA VAL A 254 -14.47 16.41 -7.18
C VAL A 254 -15.99 16.46 -7.00
N ALA A 255 -16.68 15.32 -6.96
CA ALA A 255 -18.11 15.27 -6.71
C ALA A 255 -18.48 15.90 -5.36
N THR A 256 -17.77 15.53 -4.28
CA THR A 256 -17.95 16.12 -2.95
C THR A 256 -17.70 17.64 -2.95
N ALA A 257 -16.63 18.10 -3.57
CA ALA A 257 -16.31 19.53 -3.63
C ALA A 257 -17.38 20.32 -4.43
N VAL A 258 -17.87 19.79 -5.54
CA VAL A 258 -18.93 20.41 -6.34
C VAL A 258 -20.23 20.50 -5.56
N GLU A 259 -20.60 19.46 -4.81
CA GLU A 259 -21.78 19.46 -3.94
C GLU A 259 -21.69 20.58 -2.88
N GLU A 260 -20.56 20.70 -2.19
CA GLU A 260 -20.31 21.74 -1.19
C GLU A 260 -20.38 23.17 -1.80
N ILE A 261 -19.81 23.36 -3.01
CA ILE A 261 -19.89 24.64 -3.74
C ILE A 261 -21.36 24.99 -4.03
N LEU A 262 -22.17 24.04 -4.50
CA LEU A 262 -23.57 24.24 -4.85
C LEU A 262 -24.42 24.53 -3.61
N GLU A 263 -24.22 23.81 -2.50
CA GLU A 263 -24.89 24.05 -1.23
C GLU A 263 -24.58 25.46 -0.69
N THR A 264 -23.32 25.87 -0.73
CA THR A 264 -22.88 27.20 -0.31
C THR A 264 -23.52 28.28 -1.17
N ALA A 265 -23.61 28.07 -2.48
CA ALA A 265 -24.25 29.03 -3.41
C ALA A 265 -25.77 29.11 -3.21
N ALA A 266 -26.43 28.05 -2.78
CA ALA A 266 -27.86 28.02 -2.50
C ALA A 266 -28.24 28.68 -1.15
N ALA A 267 -27.27 28.76 -0.22
CA ALA A 267 -27.47 29.35 1.12
C ALA A 267 -27.23 30.88 1.13
N ASN A 268 -26.64 31.44 0.08
CA ASN A 268 -26.39 32.90 -0.10
C ASN A 268 -27.38 33.55 -1.07
#